data_031a92917fbcd7feb29154c75516914d
#
_entry.id   031a92917fbcd7feb29154c75516914d
#
_cell.length_a   1.000
_cell.length_b   1.000
_cell.length_c   1.000
_cell.angle_alpha   90.00
_cell.angle_beta   90.00
_cell.angle_gamma   90.00
#
_symmetry.space_group_name_H-M   'P 1'
#
loop_
_entity.id
_entity.type
_entity.pdbx_description
1 polymer ?
#
loop_
_entity_poly.entity_id
_entity_poly.type
_entity_poly.pdbx_seq_one_letter_code
_entity_poly.pdbx_strand_id
1 'polypeptide(L)'
;MFKKALPFFIHIITPLHAGTGQELGIVDLPIQRERHTGFPKIEASGLKGSMREVFEENNKKVKVGNKEVSINDKITIDLTFGPEAEISHAGALGFTDARILLFPVKSMKGVFAYITCPQVLKRFEEEIIIAGGKIELNGQKINISGIPKNSFPKDTSQVLVSSKVILEEYTFELNPNEDLKLFANWLAQKTGIEKIPQKIVVLSNDDFKDFVHLSTEVITRIKINNATGTVETGALFTEEFLPAETILYSFALASPIFKEKPEEKGIFNQPGKDEAELVLEFFKAGRPKVMQIGGDATIGKGIVRIKLWEDEK
;
A
#
# COMPACT_ATOMS: atom_id res chain seq x y z
N MET A 1 19.70 7.92 -10.71
CA MET A 1 19.35 6.60 -10.16
C MET A 1 19.14 6.74 -8.66
N PHE A 2 18.09 6.13 -8.10
CA PHE A 2 17.81 6.17 -6.66
C PHE A 2 18.93 5.50 -5.85
N LYS A 3 19.31 6.13 -4.74
CA LYS A 3 20.40 5.65 -3.87
C LYS A 3 19.93 5.07 -2.55
N LYS A 4 18.73 5.47 -2.11
CA LYS A 4 18.12 5.02 -0.86
C LYS A 4 16.69 4.56 -1.14
N ALA A 5 16.27 3.54 -0.41
CA ALA A 5 14.90 3.03 -0.47
C ALA A 5 14.37 2.84 0.97
N LEU A 6 13.13 3.22 1.19
CA LEU A 6 12.44 3.08 2.47
C LEU A 6 11.11 2.35 2.25
N PRO A 7 10.97 1.11 2.70
CA PRO A 7 9.71 0.39 2.62
C PRO A 7 8.64 1.01 3.54
N PHE A 8 7.38 0.94 3.11
CA PHE A 8 6.24 1.29 3.94
C PHE A 8 5.01 0.49 3.58
N PHE A 9 4.09 0.37 4.53
CA PHE A 9 2.83 -0.34 4.39
C PHE A 9 1.67 0.63 4.26
N ILE A 10 0.67 0.23 3.48
CA ILE A 10 -0.59 0.94 3.29
C ILE A 10 -1.70 -0.01 3.74
N HIS A 11 -2.40 0.35 4.82
CA HIS A 11 -3.57 -0.37 5.31
C HIS A 11 -4.83 0.36 4.90
N ILE A 12 -5.66 -0.25 4.09
CA ILE A 12 -6.93 0.31 3.63
C ILE A 12 -7.95 0.28 4.77
N ILE A 13 -8.43 1.45 5.19
CA ILE A 13 -9.39 1.61 6.28
C ILE A 13 -10.82 1.65 5.74
N THR A 14 -11.03 2.37 4.63
CA THR A 14 -12.32 2.40 3.91
C THR A 14 -12.10 1.93 2.47
N PRO A 15 -13.09 1.28 1.83
CA PRO A 15 -12.93 0.77 0.47
C PRO A 15 -12.31 1.80 -0.47
N LEU A 16 -11.34 1.38 -1.28
CA LEU A 16 -10.49 2.26 -2.07
C LEU A 16 -10.68 2.02 -3.56
N HIS A 17 -11.01 3.09 -4.30
CA HIS A 17 -11.07 3.10 -5.77
C HIS A 17 -9.84 3.79 -6.35
N ALA A 18 -8.81 3.01 -6.69
CA ALA A 18 -7.73 3.45 -7.57
C ALA A 18 -8.11 3.02 -9.01
N GLY A 19 -8.87 3.85 -9.71
CA GLY A 19 -9.48 3.50 -10.99
C GLY A 19 -8.52 3.50 -12.16
N THR A 20 -8.87 2.73 -13.22
CA THR A 20 -8.18 2.72 -14.53
C THR A 20 -8.85 3.64 -15.55
N GLY A 21 -9.97 4.24 -15.20
CA GLY A 21 -10.90 4.90 -16.12
C GLY A 21 -12.07 4.00 -16.47
N GLN A 22 -12.81 4.35 -17.53
CA GLN A 22 -13.92 3.52 -18.03
C GLN A 22 -13.40 2.38 -18.90
N GLU A 23 -13.90 1.16 -18.65
CA GLU A 23 -13.62 0.00 -19.48
C GLU A 23 -14.92 -0.65 -19.99
N LEU A 24 -14.85 -1.29 -21.17
CA LEU A 24 -15.92 -2.11 -21.71
C LEU A 24 -15.81 -3.51 -21.09
N GLY A 25 -16.38 -3.68 -19.91
CA GLY A 25 -16.32 -4.93 -19.15
C GLY A 25 -17.56 -5.16 -18.28
N ILE A 26 -17.48 -6.12 -17.37
CA ILE A 26 -18.55 -6.43 -16.40
C ILE A 26 -18.68 -5.29 -15.38
N VAL A 27 -17.58 -4.61 -15.07
CA VAL A 27 -17.52 -3.44 -14.20
C VAL A 27 -17.14 -2.23 -15.04
N ASP A 28 -17.93 -1.16 -14.96
CA ASP A 28 -17.74 0.06 -15.75
C ASP A 28 -16.49 0.84 -15.31
N LEU A 29 -16.23 0.90 -14.01
CA LEU A 29 -15.11 1.57 -13.39
C LEU A 29 -14.27 0.58 -12.56
N PRO A 30 -13.37 -0.19 -13.19
CA PRO A 30 -12.52 -1.16 -12.48
C PRO A 30 -11.34 -0.49 -11.79
N ILE A 31 -10.75 -1.20 -10.81
CA ILE A 31 -9.51 -0.80 -10.14
C ILE A 31 -8.26 -1.17 -10.93
N GLN A 32 -7.16 -0.49 -10.60
CA GLN A 32 -5.84 -0.76 -11.17
C GLN A 32 -5.33 -2.16 -10.80
N ARG A 33 -4.80 -2.87 -11.80
CA ARG A 33 -4.25 -4.22 -11.65
C ARG A 33 -2.94 -4.38 -12.40
N GLU A 34 -2.08 -5.27 -11.93
CA GLU A 34 -0.92 -5.71 -12.68
C GLU A 34 -1.39 -6.52 -13.90
N ARG A 35 -0.91 -6.18 -15.10
CA ARG A 35 -1.40 -6.82 -16.32
C ARG A 35 -1.12 -8.32 -16.40
N HIS A 36 0.03 -8.78 -15.89
CA HIS A 36 0.48 -10.16 -16.01
C HIS A 36 -0.05 -11.10 -14.92
N THR A 37 -0.39 -10.57 -13.74
CA THR A 37 -0.94 -11.37 -12.62
C THR A 37 -2.43 -11.13 -12.42
N GLY A 38 -2.92 -9.95 -12.80
CA GLY A 38 -4.25 -9.47 -12.44
C GLY A 38 -4.36 -9.01 -10.98
N PHE A 39 -3.27 -8.99 -10.22
CA PHE A 39 -3.28 -8.58 -8.83
C PHE A 39 -3.55 -7.09 -8.70
N PRO A 40 -4.42 -6.68 -7.76
CA PRO A 40 -4.68 -5.27 -7.50
C PRO A 40 -3.42 -4.51 -7.07
N LYS A 41 -3.32 -3.26 -7.51
CA LYS A 41 -2.25 -2.33 -7.12
C LYS A 41 -2.76 -0.89 -7.07
N ILE A 42 -1.97 0.01 -6.54
CA ILE A 42 -2.12 1.45 -6.74
C ILE A 42 -0.89 1.91 -7.54
N GLU A 43 -1.11 2.56 -8.69
CA GLU A 43 -0.03 3.12 -9.50
C GLU A 43 0.80 4.12 -8.69
N ALA A 44 2.11 4.07 -8.88
CA ALA A 44 3.08 4.97 -8.23
C ALA A 44 2.76 6.45 -8.47
N SER A 45 2.21 6.79 -9.63
CA SER A 45 1.80 8.15 -9.98
C SER A 45 0.66 8.65 -9.10
N GLY A 46 -0.38 7.84 -8.90
CA GLY A 46 -1.51 8.15 -8.02
C GLY A 46 -1.08 8.28 -6.56
N LEU A 47 -0.25 7.33 -6.10
CA LEU A 47 0.30 7.38 -4.74
C LEU A 47 1.16 8.63 -4.51
N LYS A 48 2.01 8.99 -5.48
CA LYS A 48 2.87 10.17 -5.42
C LYS A 48 2.05 11.47 -5.43
N GLY A 49 1.01 11.54 -6.26
CA GLY A 49 0.11 12.70 -6.35
C GLY A 49 -0.60 12.95 -5.02
N SER A 50 -1.27 11.92 -4.48
CA SER A 50 -1.95 12.03 -3.17
C SER A 50 -0.98 12.37 -2.03
N MET A 51 0.24 11.82 -2.06
CA MET A 51 1.26 12.15 -1.05
C MET A 51 1.72 13.60 -1.15
N ARG A 52 1.92 14.12 -2.37
CA ARG A 52 2.29 15.51 -2.62
C ARG A 52 1.22 16.47 -2.08
N GLU A 53 -0.04 16.23 -2.39
CA GLU A 53 -1.17 17.04 -1.91
C GLU A 53 -1.16 17.22 -0.38
N VAL A 54 -0.94 16.12 0.36
CA VAL A 54 -0.82 16.18 1.82
C VAL A 54 0.37 17.03 2.27
N PHE A 55 1.48 17.00 1.55
CA PHE A 55 2.63 17.84 1.87
C PHE A 55 2.35 19.32 1.61
N GLU A 56 1.66 19.65 0.53
CA GLU A 56 1.28 21.03 0.16
C GLU A 56 0.31 21.66 1.17
N GLU A 57 -0.56 20.86 1.77
CA GLU A 57 -1.51 21.31 2.79
C GLU A 57 -0.90 21.40 4.20
N ASN A 58 0.29 20.83 4.43
CA ASN A 58 0.88 20.72 5.75
C ASN A 58 1.85 21.86 6.07
N ASN A 59 1.40 22.83 6.84
CA ASN A 59 2.18 24.00 7.24
C ASN A 59 3.12 23.81 8.45
N LYS A 60 3.29 22.58 8.95
CA LYS A 60 4.17 22.29 10.08
C LYS A 60 5.63 22.51 9.69
N LYS A 61 6.41 23.02 10.64
CA LYS A 61 7.86 23.08 10.51
C LYS A 61 8.51 21.80 10.99
N VAL A 62 9.48 21.33 10.23
CA VAL A 62 10.26 20.13 10.53
C VAL A 62 11.75 20.40 10.39
N LYS A 63 12.54 19.61 11.11
CA LYS A 63 13.98 19.64 11.00
C LYS A 63 14.43 18.56 10.01
N VAL A 64 15.24 18.97 9.01
CA VAL A 64 15.86 18.10 8.01
C VAL A 64 17.36 18.31 8.08
N GLY A 65 18.10 17.33 8.54
CA GLY A 65 19.51 17.50 8.88
C GLY A 65 19.69 18.60 9.93
N ASN A 66 20.38 19.69 9.55
CA ASN A 66 20.66 20.85 10.41
C ASN A 66 19.76 22.05 10.13
N LYS A 67 18.86 21.98 9.13
CA LYS A 67 17.98 23.09 8.73
C LYS A 67 16.54 22.83 9.12
N GLU A 68 15.80 23.89 9.43
CA GLU A 68 14.36 23.87 9.66
C GLU A 68 13.63 24.38 8.41
N VAL A 69 12.52 23.73 8.05
CA VAL A 69 11.70 24.11 6.88
C VAL A 69 10.24 23.80 7.16
N SER A 70 9.33 24.57 6.54
CA SER A 70 7.92 24.21 6.49
C SER A 70 7.72 23.06 5.50
N ILE A 71 6.86 22.08 5.84
CA ILE A 71 6.59 20.95 4.97
C ILE A 71 6.01 21.40 3.63
N ASN A 72 5.16 22.44 3.63
CA ASN A 72 4.58 23.03 2.43
C ASN A 72 5.46 24.10 1.75
N ASP A 73 6.75 24.16 2.08
CA ASP A 73 7.65 25.06 1.35
C ASP A 73 7.74 24.66 -0.12
N LYS A 74 7.28 25.55 -1.00
CA LYS A 74 7.12 25.24 -2.44
C LYS A 74 8.43 24.78 -3.10
N ILE A 75 9.54 25.41 -2.77
CA ILE A 75 10.85 25.05 -3.34
C ILE A 75 11.22 23.63 -2.91
N THR A 76 11.04 23.31 -1.64
CA THR A 76 11.34 21.98 -1.10
C THR A 76 10.42 20.91 -1.68
N ILE A 77 9.13 21.23 -1.87
CA ILE A 77 8.16 20.33 -2.53
C ILE A 77 8.57 20.06 -3.98
N ASP A 78 8.89 21.13 -4.75
CA ASP A 78 9.28 21.00 -6.16
C ASP A 78 10.59 20.22 -6.32
N LEU A 79 11.56 20.38 -5.44
CA LEU A 79 12.78 19.59 -5.42
C LEU A 79 12.51 18.12 -5.05
N THR A 80 11.58 17.87 -4.16
CA THR A 80 11.24 16.53 -3.66
C THR A 80 10.33 15.77 -4.64
N PHE A 81 9.20 16.35 -5.02
CA PHE A 81 8.17 15.69 -5.84
C PHE A 81 8.27 16.02 -7.33
N GLY A 82 8.98 17.06 -7.71
CA GLY A 82 9.04 17.62 -9.07
C GLY A 82 8.12 18.84 -9.23
N PRO A 83 8.44 19.79 -10.12
CA PRO A 83 7.60 20.96 -10.38
C PRO A 83 6.33 20.59 -11.15
N GLU A 84 5.25 21.38 -10.96
CA GLU A 84 3.95 21.15 -11.65
C GLU A 84 3.91 21.79 -13.04
N ALA A 85 4.36 23.04 -13.17
CA ALA A 85 4.10 23.87 -14.33
C ALA A 85 5.18 23.83 -15.41
N GLU A 86 6.44 23.62 -15.05
CA GLU A 86 7.55 23.52 -15.98
C GLU A 86 8.41 22.31 -15.66
N ILE A 87 8.61 21.43 -16.64
CA ILE A 87 9.49 20.27 -16.48
C ILE A 87 10.93 20.75 -16.53
N SER A 88 11.39 21.42 -15.47
CA SER A 88 12.76 21.89 -15.34
C SER A 88 13.71 20.87 -14.71
N HIS A 89 13.16 19.94 -13.92
CA HIS A 89 13.91 18.85 -13.28
C HIS A 89 12.99 17.74 -12.77
N ALA A 90 13.54 16.55 -12.55
CA ALA A 90 12.82 15.47 -11.89
C ALA A 90 12.78 15.71 -10.36
N GLY A 91 11.73 15.21 -9.70
CA GLY A 91 11.70 15.14 -8.24
C GLY A 91 12.69 14.12 -7.70
N ALA A 92 13.34 14.43 -6.59
CA ALA A 92 14.31 13.53 -5.95
C ALA A 92 13.67 12.35 -5.22
N LEU A 93 12.35 12.41 -4.95
CA LEU A 93 11.56 11.34 -4.32
C LEU A 93 10.68 10.65 -5.37
N GLY A 94 10.83 9.34 -5.48
CA GLY A 94 9.96 8.45 -6.25
C GLY A 94 9.26 7.45 -5.36
N PHE A 95 8.27 6.78 -5.93
CA PHE A 95 7.56 5.65 -5.29
C PHE A 95 7.51 4.47 -6.24
N THR A 96 7.45 3.26 -5.71
CA THR A 96 7.01 2.10 -6.49
C THR A 96 5.50 2.02 -6.50
N ASP A 97 4.92 1.23 -7.40
CA ASP A 97 3.52 0.84 -7.26
C ASP A 97 3.28 0.26 -5.87
N ALA A 98 2.15 0.60 -5.26
CA ALA A 98 1.73 -0.09 -4.05
C ALA A 98 1.13 -1.44 -4.41
N ARG A 99 1.82 -2.51 -4.04
CA ARG A 99 1.51 -3.90 -4.38
C ARG A 99 0.81 -4.61 -3.25
N ILE A 100 -0.09 -5.51 -3.61
CA ILE A 100 -0.83 -6.29 -2.63
C ILE A 100 0.10 -7.22 -1.84
N LEU A 101 -0.09 -7.27 -0.51
CA LEU A 101 0.57 -8.20 0.39
C LEU A 101 -0.45 -9.14 1.05
N LEU A 102 -1.52 -8.59 1.63
CA LEU A 102 -2.62 -9.35 2.21
C LEU A 102 -3.96 -8.81 1.69
N PHE A 103 -4.86 -9.73 1.37
CA PHE A 103 -6.22 -9.43 0.91
C PHE A 103 -7.24 -10.06 1.86
N PRO A 104 -8.27 -9.33 2.33
CA PRO A 104 -9.31 -9.87 3.20
C PRO A 104 -10.36 -10.63 2.39
N VAL A 105 -10.72 -11.82 2.83
CA VAL A 105 -11.82 -12.60 2.27
C VAL A 105 -12.74 -13.05 3.40
N LYS A 106 -14.05 -12.99 3.17
CA LYS A 106 -15.06 -13.46 4.12
C LYS A 106 -14.78 -14.91 4.51
N SER A 107 -14.78 -15.18 5.82
CA SER A 107 -14.52 -16.49 6.38
C SER A 107 -15.67 -16.95 7.26
N MET A 108 -16.03 -18.23 7.17
CA MET A 108 -17.06 -18.83 8.01
C MET A 108 -16.76 -18.70 9.51
N LYS A 109 -15.47 -18.73 9.87
CA LYS A 109 -15.00 -18.52 11.26
C LYS A 109 -14.06 -17.34 11.33
N GLY A 110 -14.21 -16.49 12.34
CA GLY A 110 -13.37 -15.31 12.55
C GLY A 110 -13.74 -14.09 11.68
N VAL A 111 -14.93 -14.12 11.04
CA VAL A 111 -15.51 -13.05 10.18
C VAL A 111 -14.82 -12.96 8.82
N PHE A 112 -13.50 -12.77 8.78
CA PHE A 112 -12.69 -12.78 7.56
C PHE A 112 -11.30 -13.36 7.84
N ALA A 113 -10.63 -13.81 6.80
CA ALA A 113 -9.22 -14.18 6.81
C ALA A 113 -8.43 -13.25 5.91
N TYR A 114 -7.18 -12.97 6.28
CA TYR A 114 -6.20 -12.41 5.36
C TYR A 114 -5.62 -13.52 4.51
N ILE A 115 -5.74 -13.42 3.21
CA ILE A 115 -5.11 -14.35 2.28
C ILE A 115 -3.87 -13.72 1.63
N THR A 116 -2.90 -14.56 1.31
CA THR A 116 -1.73 -14.28 0.48
C THR A 116 -1.34 -15.54 -0.29
N CYS A 117 -0.28 -15.49 -1.10
CA CYS A 117 0.20 -16.66 -1.84
C CYS A 117 1.74 -16.67 -1.92
N PRO A 118 2.37 -17.81 -2.27
CA PRO A 118 3.83 -17.93 -2.36
C PRO A 118 4.46 -16.92 -3.32
N GLN A 119 3.82 -16.59 -4.44
CA GLN A 119 4.33 -15.60 -5.40
C GLN A 119 4.41 -14.19 -4.80
N VAL A 120 3.39 -13.77 -4.06
CA VAL A 120 3.36 -12.47 -3.36
C VAL A 120 4.44 -12.42 -2.29
N LEU A 121 4.55 -13.48 -1.48
CA LEU A 121 5.54 -13.56 -0.38
C LEU A 121 6.98 -13.54 -0.90
N LYS A 122 7.27 -14.32 -1.95
CA LYS A 122 8.60 -14.36 -2.58
C LYS A 122 8.98 -13.00 -3.14
N ARG A 123 8.09 -12.35 -3.90
CA ARG A 123 8.31 -11.02 -4.44
C ARG A 123 8.56 -9.98 -3.34
N PHE A 124 7.77 -10.00 -2.29
CA PHE A 124 7.94 -9.11 -1.14
C PHE A 124 9.33 -9.27 -0.51
N GLU A 125 9.76 -10.51 -0.24
CA GLU A 125 11.09 -10.78 0.33
C GLU A 125 12.22 -10.28 -0.58
N GLU A 126 12.15 -10.59 -1.88
CA GLU A 126 13.15 -10.15 -2.87
C GLU A 126 13.27 -8.63 -2.95
N GLU A 127 12.15 -7.91 -2.96
CA GLU A 127 12.12 -6.44 -3.04
C GLU A 127 12.64 -5.79 -1.74
N ILE A 128 12.35 -6.37 -0.58
CA ILE A 128 12.92 -5.91 0.70
C ILE A 128 14.45 -6.09 0.71
N ILE A 129 14.96 -7.22 0.23
CA ILE A 129 16.41 -7.48 0.14
C ILE A 129 17.08 -6.49 -0.81
N ILE A 130 16.48 -6.21 -1.98
CA ILE A 130 16.96 -5.21 -2.94
C ILE A 130 17.02 -3.81 -2.31
N ALA A 131 16.04 -3.48 -1.47
CA ALA A 131 16.02 -2.22 -0.71
C ALA A 131 17.02 -2.17 0.47
N GLY A 132 17.80 -3.24 0.70
CA GLY A 132 18.75 -3.35 1.81
C GLY A 132 18.11 -3.69 3.15
N GLY A 133 16.82 -4.05 3.16
CA GLY A 133 16.08 -4.47 4.35
C GLY A 133 16.36 -5.92 4.73
N LYS A 134 16.04 -6.25 5.98
CA LYS A 134 16.09 -7.62 6.51
C LYS A 134 14.79 -7.96 7.19
N ILE A 135 14.32 -9.18 7.01
CA ILE A 135 13.10 -9.67 7.64
C ILE A 135 13.49 -10.64 8.75
N GLU A 136 13.54 -10.09 9.96
CA GLU A 136 13.98 -10.80 11.15
C GLU A 136 13.03 -10.48 12.32
N LEU A 137 12.75 -11.49 13.13
CA LEU A 137 12.00 -11.34 14.38
C LEU A 137 12.87 -11.82 15.54
N ASN A 138 13.14 -10.95 16.52
CA ASN A 138 14.00 -11.25 17.69
C ASN A 138 15.38 -11.82 17.31
N GLY A 139 15.98 -11.33 16.22
CA GLY A 139 17.27 -11.79 15.71
C GLY A 139 17.21 -13.10 14.89
N GLN A 140 16.04 -13.70 14.75
CA GLN A 140 15.83 -14.87 13.89
C GLN A 140 15.40 -14.44 12.49
N LYS A 141 16.18 -14.83 11.47
CA LYS A 141 15.81 -14.64 10.06
C LYS A 141 14.59 -15.49 9.72
N ILE A 142 13.63 -14.91 9.01
CA ILE A 142 12.41 -15.58 8.58
C ILE A 142 12.57 -15.98 7.11
N ASN A 143 12.32 -17.24 6.79
CA ASN A 143 12.34 -17.76 5.43
C ASN A 143 10.96 -17.61 4.79
N ILE A 144 10.64 -16.40 4.29
CA ILE A 144 9.32 -16.08 3.75
C ILE A 144 9.07 -16.80 2.43
N SER A 145 10.06 -16.80 1.53
CA SER A 145 9.93 -17.48 0.23
C SER A 145 9.80 -19.00 0.34
N GLY A 146 10.17 -19.58 1.49
CA GLY A 146 9.98 -20.99 1.79
C GLY A 146 8.62 -21.36 2.35
N ILE A 147 7.73 -20.38 2.61
CA ILE A 147 6.38 -20.67 3.13
C ILE A 147 5.54 -21.31 2.01
N PRO A 148 5.06 -22.57 2.21
CA PRO A 148 4.33 -23.27 1.17
C PRO A 148 2.88 -22.78 1.08
N LYS A 149 2.23 -23.06 -0.07
CA LYS A 149 0.79 -22.92 -0.22
C LYS A 149 0.03 -23.79 0.78
N ASN A 150 -1.22 -23.44 1.04
CA ASN A 150 -2.11 -24.12 1.97
C ASN A 150 -1.56 -24.20 3.40
N SER A 151 -1.09 -23.05 3.88
CA SER A 151 -0.49 -22.89 5.20
C SER A 151 -1.27 -21.94 6.11
N PHE A 152 -1.19 -22.19 7.41
CA PHE A 152 -1.65 -21.26 8.45
C PHE A 152 -0.60 -21.14 9.57
N PRO A 153 -0.60 -20.06 10.35
CA PRO A 153 0.30 -19.89 11.49
C PRO A 153 0.03 -20.95 12.57
N LYS A 154 1.05 -21.71 12.92
CA LYS A 154 0.93 -22.72 13.95
C LYS A 154 0.50 -22.11 15.30
N ASP A 155 -0.47 -22.73 15.97
CA ASP A 155 -0.96 -22.40 17.32
C ASP A 155 -1.66 -21.04 17.51
N THR A 156 -1.74 -20.19 16.47
CA THR A 156 -2.33 -18.84 16.60
C THR A 156 -3.62 -18.62 15.79
N SER A 157 -3.89 -19.45 14.79
CA SER A 157 -5.01 -19.23 13.86
C SER A 157 -6.38 -19.34 14.52
N GLN A 158 -7.25 -18.35 14.26
CA GLN A 158 -8.63 -18.31 14.75
C GLN A 158 -9.67 -18.51 13.63
N VAL A 159 -9.23 -18.68 12.38
CA VAL A 159 -10.13 -18.81 11.21
C VAL A 159 -10.37 -20.26 10.81
N LEU A 160 -9.78 -21.22 11.50
CA LEU A 160 -9.87 -22.64 11.18
C LEU A 160 -11.07 -23.31 11.83
N VAL A 161 -11.69 -24.21 11.09
CA VAL A 161 -12.62 -25.26 11.55
C VAL A 161 -11.88 -26.59 11.39
N SER A 162 -11.36 -27.15 12.48
CA SER A 162 -10.36 -28.23 12.45
C SER A 162 -9.08 -27.78 11.70
N SER A 163 -8.68 -28.48 10.64
CA SER A 163 -7.54 -28.09 9.79
C SER A 163 -7.95 -27.36 8.51
N LYS A 164 -9.21 -26.90 8.40
CA LYS A 164 -9.77 -26.30 7.18
C LYS A 164 -10.11 -24.85 7.41
N VAL A 165 -9.92 -24.02 6.38
CA VAL A 165 -10.52 -22.69 6.30
C VAL A 165 -11.63 -22.72 5.25
N ILE A 166 -12.73 -22.03 5.55
CA ILE A 166 -13.87 -21.88 4.62
C ILE A 166 -13.95 -20.39 4.28
N LEU A 167 -13.65 -20.08 3.03
CA LEU A 167 -13.61 -18.72 2.47
C LEU A 167 -14.69 -18.61 1.41
N GLU A 168 -15.62 -17.66 1.58
CA GLU A 168 -16.86 -17.61 0.80
C GLU A 168 -17.54 -18.98 0.82
N GLU A 169 -17.67 -19.65 -0.34
CA GLU A 169 -18.21 -21.01 -0.50
C GLU A 169 -17.12 -22.10 -0.67
N TYR A 170 -15.83 -21.75 -0.63
CA TYR A 170 -14.72 -22.67 -0.88
C TYR A 170 -14.08 -23.16 0.42
N THR A 171 -13.71 -24.43 0.44
CA THR A 171 -13.05 -25.07 1.59
C THR A 171 -11.63 -25.48 1.22
N PHE A 172 -10.66 -25.04 2.02
CA PHE A 172 -9.24 -25.35 1.83
C PHE A 172 -8.70 -26.13 3.03
N GLU A 173 -8.02 -27.23 2.76
CA GLU A 173 -7.24 -27.95 3.77
C GLU A 173 -5.88 -27.26 3.92
N LEU A 174 -5.52 -26.93 5.17
CA LEU A 174 -4.31 -26.17 5.47
C LEU A 174 -3.41 -26.93 6.44
N ASN A 175 -2.11 -26.67 6.35
CA ASN A 175 -1.09 -27.22 7.22
C ASN A 175 -0.48 -26.14 8.13
N PRO A 176 -0.12 -26.48 9.38
CA PRO A 176 0.55 -25.53 10.27
C PRO A 176 1.97 -25.24 9.78
N ASN A 177 2.38 -23.96 9.82
CA ASN A 177 3.70 -23.52 9.39
C ASN A 177 4.31 -22.53 10.39
N GLU A 178 5.55 -22.78 10.82
CA GLU A 178 6.24 -21.97 11.82
C GLU A 178 6.82 -20.68 11.22
N ASP A 179 7.38 -20.74 10.00
CA ASP A 179 7.88 -19.52 9.31
C ASP A 179 6.74 -18.53 9.04
N LEU A 180 5.55 -19.04 8.69
CA LEU A 180 4.36 -18.19 8.54
C LEU A 180 3.93 -17.55 9.87
N LYS A 181 4.06 -18.26 11.00
CA LYS A 181 3.79 -17.69 12.32
C LYS A 181 4.78 -16.57 12.66
N LEU A 182 6.06 -16.79 12.40
CA LEU A 182 7.10 -15.77 12.61
C LEU A 182 6.85 -14.56 11.71
N PHE A 183 6.58 -14.77 10.43
CA PHE A 183 6.25 -13.72 9.48
C PHE A 183 5.01 -12.92 9.88
N ALA A 184 3.94 -13.60 10.27
CA ALA A 184 2.70 -12.97 10.71
C ALA A 184 2.89 -12.08 11.95
N ASN A 185 3.66 -12.55 12.94
CA ASN A 185 4.01 -11.77 14.13
C ASN A 185 4.90 -10.56 13.78
N TRP A 186 5.89 -10.75 12.92
CA TRP A 186 6.74 -9.70 12.43
C TRP A 186 5.91 -8.64 11.67
N LEU A 187 5.02 -9.06 10.77
CA LEU A 187 4.17 -8.15 10.00
C LEU A 187 3.20 -7.39 10.90
N ALA A 188 2.64 -8.04 11.93
CA ALA A 188 1.80 -7.40 12.92
C ALA A 188 2.54 -6.28 13.67
N GLN A 189 3.82 -6.51 14.04
CA GLN A 189 4.66 -5.49 14.66
C GLN A 189 4.93 -4.32 13.71
N LYS A 190 5.28 -4.61 12.44
CA LYS A 190 5.60 -3.58 11.44
C LYS A 190 4.39 -2.75 11.01
N THR A 191 3.22 -3.36 10.90
CA THR A 191 1.98 -2.68 10.47
C THR A 191 1.18 -2.09 11.63
N GLY A 192 1.36 -2.59 12.84
CA GLY A 192 0.51 -2.29 14.00
C GLY A 192 -0.85 -2.98 13.96
N ILE A 193 -1.02 -4.04 13.13
CA ILE A 193 -2.27 -4.78 12.96
C ILE A 193 -2.17 -6.11 13.70
N GLU A 194 -2.54 -6.12 14.98
CA GLU A 194 -2.35 -7.24 15.92
C GLU A 194 -3.10 -8.53 15.53
N LYS A 195 -4.15 -8.43 14.72
CA LYS A 195 -4.98 -9.57 14.29
C LYS A 195 -4.38 -10.42 13.17
N ILE A 196 -3.29 -9.98 12.52
CA ILE A 196 -2.67 -10.71 11.40
C ILE A 196 -2.31 -12.15 11.77
N PRO A 197 -1.59 -12.44 12.88
CA PRO A 197 -1.20 -13.81 13.22
C PRO A 197 -2.37 -14.76 13.46
N GLN A 198 -3.54 -14.21 13.77
CA GLN A 198 -4.75 -14.99 14.05
C GLN A 198 -5.56 -15.27 12.79
N LYS A 199 -5.35 -14.49 11.73
CA LYS A 199 -6.24 -14.47 10.55
C LYS A 199 -5.56 -14.79 9.22
N ILE A 200 -4.23 -14.79 9.14
CA ILE A 200 -3.51 -15.01 7.88
C ILE A 200 -3.52 -16.48 7.46
N VAL A 201 -3.72 -16.72 6.17
CA VAL A 201 -3.55 -18.00 5.50
C VAL A 201 -2.85 -17.81 4.15
N VAL A 202 -2.09 -18.80 3.72
CA VAL A 202 -1.41 -18.82 2.42
C VAL A 202 -2.13 -19.80 1.52
N LEU A 203 -2.71 -19.32 0.44
CA LEU A 203 -3.39 -20.14 -0.58
C LEU A 203 -2.45 -20.44 -1.75
N SER A 204 -2.91 -21.20 -2.74
CA SER A 204 -2.21 -21.31 -4.02
C SER A 204 -2.20 -19.98 -4.77
N ASN A 205 -1.30 -19.81 -5.74
CA ASN A 205 -1.27 -18.59 -6.56
C ASN A 205 -2.57 -18.41 -7.35
N ASP A 206 -3.13 -19.51 -7.84
CA ASP A 206 -4.38 -19.51 -8.64
C ASP A 206 -5.58 -19.16 -7.77
N ASP A 207 -5.74 -19.80 -6.61
CA ASP A 207 -6.81 -19.48 -5.67
C ASP A 207 -6.73 -18.02 -5.20
N PHE A 208 -5.52 -17.53 -4.89
CA PHE A 208 -5.32 -16.14 -4.52
C PHE A 208 -5.72 -15.19 -5.65
N LYS A 209 -5.33 -15.51 -6.90
CA LYS A 209 -5.72 -14.73 -8.08
C LYS A 209 -7.23 -14.65 -8.22
N ASP A 210 -7.92 -15.77 -8.07
CA ASP A 210 -9.38 -15.82 -8.20
C ASP A 210 -10.05 -14.96 -7.13
N PHE A 211 -9.63 -15.05 -5.86
CA PHE A 211 -10.20 -14.21 -4.80
C PHE A 211 -9.94 -12.72 -4.99
N VAL A 212 -8.75 -12.30 -5.38
CA VAL A 212 -8.50 -10.86 -5.60
C VAL A 212 -9.21 -10.30 -6.84
N HIS A 213 -9.73 -11.17 -7.70
CA HIS A 213 -10.60 -10.79 -8.81
C HIS A 213 -12.08 -10.79 -8.43
N LEU A 214 -12.53 -11.77 -7.65
CA LEU A 214 -13.96 -12.05 -7.43
C LEU A 214 -14.49 -11.50 -6.09
N SER A 215 -13.60 -11.26 -5.11
CA SER A 215 -13.99 -10.80 -3.77
C SER A 215 -13.65 -9.32 -3.52
N THR A 216 -13.54 -8.51 -4.58
CA THR A 216 -13.55 -7.04 -4.48
C THR A 216 -14.96 -6.54 -4.23
N GLU A 217 -15.09 -5.31 -3.71
CA GLU A 217 -16.40 -4.70 -3.55
C GLU A 217 -16.84 -4.05 -4.86
N VAL A 218 -17.94 -4.51 -5.46
CA VAL A 218 -18.55 -3.89 -6.64
C VAL A 218 -19.85 -3.23 -6.24
N ILE A 219 -19.92 -1.90 -6.37
CA ILE A 219 -21.06 -1.09 -5.96
C ILE A 219 -21.74 -0.53 -7.20
N THR A 220 -23.05 -0.78 -7.33
CA THR A 220 -23.88 -0.13 -8.35
C THR A 220 -24.26 1.27 -7.88
N ARG A 221 -23.99 2.26 -8.69
CA ARG A 221 -24.35 3.66 -8.45
C ARG A 221 -25.42 4.13 -9.41
N ILE A 222 -26.29 5.00 -8.91
CA ILE A 222 -27.36 5.64 -9.66
C ILE A 222 -27.37 7.13 -9.35
N LYS A 223 -27.85 7.92 -10.30
CA LYS A 223 -28.20 9.32 -10.07
C LYS A 223 -29.73 9.48 -10.14
N ILE A 224 -30.31 10.01 -9.07
CA ILE A 224 -31.74 10.24 -8.98
C ILE A 224 -32.04 11.65 -9.48
N ASN A 225 -33.00 11.77 -10.38
CA ASN A 225 -33.55 13.06 -10.80
C ASN A 225 -34.46 13.58 -9.65
N ASN A 226 -34.06 14.69 -9.04
CA ASN A 226 -34.77 15.26 -7.90
C ASN A 226 -36.19 15.73 -8.20
N ALA A 227 -36.50 16.04 -9.48
CA ALA A 227 -37.83 16.52 -9.89
C ALA A 227 -38.81 15.36 -10.07
N THR A 228 -38.34 14.20 -10.55
CA THR A 228 -39.19 13.05 -10.89
C THR A 228 -39.11 11.92 -9.86
N GLY A 229 -38.06 11.89 -9.02
CA GLY A 229 -37.77 10.80 -8.09
C GLY A 229 -37.31 9.50 -8.76
N THR A 230 -37.03 9.54 -10.09
CA THR A 230 -36.59 8.37 -10.86
C THR A 230 -35.09 8.43 -11.19
N VAL A 231 -34.50 7.30 -11.56
CA VAL A 231 -33.12 7.23 -12.02
C VAL A 231 -32.96 7.98 -13.34
N GLU A 232 -31.96 8.84 -13.45
CA GLU A 232 -31.61 9.50 -14.71
C GLU A 232 -31.18 8.46 -15.77
N THR A 233 -31.63 8.63 -17.01
CA THR A 233 -31.26 7.73 -18.12
C THR A 233 -29.74 7.76 -18.33
N GLY A 234 -29.07 6.58 -18.35
CA GLY A 234 -27.62 6.45 -18.53
C GLY A 234 -26.80 6.72 -17.27
N ALA A 235 -27.43 6.90 -16.11
CA ALA A 235 -26.76 7.16 -14.84
C ALA A 235 -26.67 5.91 -13.93
N LEU A 236 -26.73 4.73 -14.52
CA LEU A 236 -26.47 3.45 -13.84
C LEU A 236 -25.06 2.99 -14.22
N PHE A 237 -24.17 2.84 -13.26
CA PHE A 237 -22.83 2.32 -13.47
C PHE A 237 -22.34 1.54 -12.26
N THR A 238 -21.40 0.65 -12.49
CA THR A 238 -20.76 -0.17 -11.48
C THR A 238 -19.34 0.32 -11.21
N GLU A 239 -18.95 0.36 -9.95
CA GLU A 239 -17.64 0.80 -9.51
C GLU A 239 -17.02 -0.23 -8.58
N GLU A 240 -15.76 -0.60 -8.86
CA GLU A 240 -14.99 -1.57 -8.11
C GLU A 240 -14.12 -0.89 -7.05
N PHE A 241 -14.00 -1.52 -5.90
CA PHE A 241 -13.16 -1.05 -4.79
C PHE A 241 -12.29 -2.19 -4.24
N LEU A 242 -11.06 -1.85 -3.88
CA LEU A 242 -10.29 -2.67 -2.95
C LEU A 242 -10.98 -2.64 -1.58
N PRO A 243 -11.27 -3.79 -0.98
CA PRO A 243 -11.97 -3.84 0.31
C PRO A 243 -11.12 -3.24 1.44
N ALA A 244 -11.81 -2.70 2.46
CA ALA A 244 -11.19 -2.34 3.73
C ALA A 244 -10.40 -3.54 4.28
N GLU A 245 -9.38 -3.28 5.11
CA GLU A 245 -8.44 -4.28 5.64
C GLU A 245 -7.36 -4.76 4.65
N THR A 246 -7.46 -4.50 3.35
CA THR A 246 -6.37 -4.85 2.41
C THR A 246 -5.06 -4.18 2.84
N ILE A 247 -3.96 -4.93 2.80
CA ILE A 247 -2.62 -4.44 3.13
C ILE A 247 -1.77 -4.46 1.87
N LEU A 248 -1.26 -3.29 1.50
CA LEU A 248 -0.32 -3.09 0.41
C LEU A 248 1.04 -2.67 0.97
N TYR A 249 2.09 -2.77 0.15
CA TYR A 249 3.39 -2.22 0.45
C TYR A 249 3.96 -1.46 -0.76
N SER A 250 4.80 -0.49 -0.48
CA SER A 250 5.51 0.31 -1.48
C SER A 250 6.85 0.77 -0.92
N PHE A 251 7.68 1.36 -1.78
CA PHE A 251 8.98 1.92 -1.42
C PHE A 251 9.02 3.40 -1.78
N ALA A 252 9.45 4.23 -0.83
CA ALA A 252 9.90 5.58 -1.10
C ALA A 252 11.37 5.51 -1.54
N LEU A 253 11.65 6.02 -2.74
CA LEU A 253 12.95 5.93 -3.39
C LEU A 253 13.56 7.33 -3.47
N ALA A 254 14.72 7.54 -2.86
CA ALA A 254 15.38 8.83 -2.86
C ALA A 254 16.65 8.84 -3.72
N SER A 255 16.83 9.94 -4.43
CA SER A 255 18.04 10.30 -5.20
C SER A 255 18.61 11.62 -4.69
N PRO A 256 19.85 11.97 -5.06
CA PRO A 256 20.30 13.35 -4.94
C PRO A 256 19.40 14.31 -5.74
N ILE A 257 19.41 15.57 -5.35
CA ILE A 257 18.62 16.62 -6.02
C ILE A 257 19.13 16.82 -7.45
N PHE A 258 18.22 16.84 -8.42
CA PHE A 258 18.48 17.01 -9.85
C PHE A 258 18.68 18.50 -10.22
N LYS A 259 19.62 19.16 -9.53
CA LYS A 259 20.11 20.52 -9.82
C LYS A 259 21.62 20.50 -9.82
N GLU A 260 22.23 21.26 -10.74
CA GLU A 260 23.69 21.30 -10.85
C GLU A 260 24.30 22.21 -9.77
N LYS A 261 23.71 23.39 -9.57
CA LYS A 261 24.24 24.39 -8.67
C LYS A 261 23.83 24.15 -7.22
N PRO A 262 24.78 24.16 -6.28
CA PRO A 262 24.47 23.92 -4.86
C PRO A 262 23.39 24.84 -4.28
N GLU A 263 23.37 26.12 -4.68
CA GLU A 263 22.40 27.13 -4.24
C GLU A 263 20.95 26.79 -4.67
N GLU A 264 20.78 26.03 -5.76
CA GLU A 264 19.47 25.61 -6.26
C GLU A 264 18.90 24.38 -5.53
N LYS A 265 19.69 23.74 -4.67
CA LYS A 265 19.29 22.52 -3.93
C LYS A 265 18.57 22.81 -2.61
N GLY A 266 18.32 24.07 -2.28
CA GLY A 266 17.54 24.50 -1.13
C GLY A 266 18.05 23.94 0.21
N ILE A 267 17.13 23.32 0.97
CA ILE A 267 17.46 22.73 2.28
C ILE A 267 18.34 21.48 2.17
N PHE A 268 18.38 20.82 1.00
CA PHE A 268 19.11 19.57 0.81
C PHE A 268 20.61 19.79 0.56
N ASN A 269 21.04 21.03 0.32
CA ASN A 269 22.46 21.38 0.28
C ASN A 269 23.01 21.61 1.70
N GLN A 270 23.57 20.56 2.29
CA GLN A 270 24.17 20.59 3.62
C GLN A 270 25.55 19.92 3.62
N PRO A 271 26.63 20.64 3.97
CA PRO A 271 27.97 20.06 3.98
C PRO A 271 28.05 18.77 4.81
N GLY A 272 28.65 17.72 4.23
CA GLY A 272 28.83 16.43 4.91
C GLY A 272 27.60 15.58 5.06
N LYS A 273 26.45 15.97 4.47
CA LYS A 273 25.21 15.18 4.46
C LYS A 273 24.93 14.57 3.09
N ASP A 274 24.39 13.37 3.06
CA ASP A 274 23.90 12.72 1.84
C ASP A 274 22.54 13.34 1.46
N GLU A 275 22.42 13.89 0.23
CA GLU A 275 21.19 14.54 -0.23
C GLU A 275 20.00 13.57 -0.26
N ALA A 276 20.22 12.31 -0.69
CA ALA A 276 19.15 11.31 -0.73
C ALA A 276 18.65 10.94 0.69
N GLU A 277 19.54 10.99 1.68
CA GLU A 277 19.16 10.79 3.09
C GLU A 277 18.32 11.95 3.60
N LEU A 278 18.71 13.21 3.30
CA LEU A 278 17.92 14.39 3.64
C LEU A 278 16.53 14.39 2.98
N VAL A 279 16.43 13.89 1.73
CA VAL A 279 15.13 13.71 1.06
C VAL A 279 14.25 12.71 1.81
N LEU A 280 14.82 11.58 2.26
CA LEU A 280 14.05 10.61 3.09
C LEU A 280 13.72 11.18 4.47
N GLU A 281 14.60 11.97 5.11
CA GLU A 281 14.29 12.65 6.36
C GLU A 281 13.11 13.61 6.20
N PHE A 282 13.08 14.40 5.12
CA PHE A 282 11.95 15.27 4.80
C PHE A 282 10.66 14.47 4.60
N PHE A 283 10.71 13.39 3.82
CA PHE A 283 9.56 12.51 3.62
C PHE A 283 9.06 11.91 4.94
N LYS A 284 9.95 11.36 5.77
CA LYS A 284 9.61 10.81 7.09
C LYS A 284 8.93 11.83 8.00
N ALA A 285 9.44 13.06 8.00
CA ALA A 285 8.92 14.13 8.84
C ALA A 285 7.55 14.66 8.37
N GLY A 286 7.33 14.72 7.06
CA GLY A 286 6.13 15.29 6.45
C GLY A 286 5.01 14.30 6.17
N ARG A 287 5.31 13.00 6.11
CA ARG A 287 4.31 12.00 5.71
C ARG A 287 3.11 11.95 6.67
N PRO A 288 1.90 11.79 6.15
CA PRO A 288 0.72 11.57 7.00
C PRO A 288 0.73 10.17 7.60
N LYS A 289 0.12 10.02 8.78
CA LYS A 289 -0.22 8.69 9.33
C LYS A 289 -1.48 8.12 8.69
N VAL A 290 -2.38 9.00 8.28
CA VAL A 290 -3.64 8.69 7.60
C VAL A 290 -3.80 9.68 6.47
N MET A 291 -4.21 9.19 5.29
CA MET A 291 -4.49 10.02 4.13
C MET A 291 -5.60 9.40 3.27
N GLN A 292 -6.06 10.12 2.27
CA GLN A 292 -6.98 9.63 1.27
C GLN A 292 -6.23 9.34 -0.04
N ILE A 293 -6.56 8.24 -0.71
CA ILE A 293 -6.02 7.85 -2.02
C ILE A 293 -7.17 7.43 -2.93
N GLY A 294 -7.09 7.83 -4.20
CA GLY A 294 -8.06 7.45 -5.23
C GLY A 294 -9.31 8.31 -5.26
N GLY A 295 -10.36 7.80 -5.89
CA GLY A 295 -11.63 8.49 -6.06
C GLY A 295 -12.51 8.54 -4.82
N ASP A 296 -13.63 9.24 -4.93
CA ASP A 296 -14.73 9.21 -3.94
C ASP A 296 -14.42 9.74 -2.54
N ALA A 297 -13.47 10.67 -2.45
CA ALA A 297 -13.07 11.30 -1.19
C ALA A 297 -14.26 11.90 -0.41
N THR A 298 -15.18 12.57 -1.13
CA THR A 298 -16.34 13.26 -0.52
C THR A 298 -17.36 12.32 0.11
N ILE A 299 -17.32 11.03 -0.21
CA ILE A 299 -18.17 9.99 0.38
C ILE A 299 -17.37 9.03 1.28
N GLY A 300 -16.18 9.45 1.71
CA GLY A 300 -15.37 8.75 2.70
C GLY A 300 -14.66 7.50 2.19
N LYS A 301 -14.44 7.37 0.88
CA LYS A 301 -13.70 6.27 0.29
C LYS A 301 -12.19 6.56 0.25
N GLY A 302 -11.38 5.51 0.20
CA GLY A 302 -9.94 5.61 0.01
C GLY A 302 -9.15 6.08 1.22
N ILE A 303 -9.71 6.05 2.44
CA ILE A 303 -8.96 6.37 3.66
C ILE A 303 -7.98 5.23 3.95
N VAL A 304 -6.70 5.56 4.06
CA VAL A 304 -5.63 4.60 4.32
C VAL A 304 -4.75 5.04 5.48
N ARG A 305 -4.15 4.07 6.17
CA ARG A 305 -3.09 4.30 7.16
C ARG A 305 -1.74 3.97 6.55
N ILE A 306 -0.78 4.90 6.69
CA ILE A 306 0.60 4.74 6.25
C ILE A 306 1.48 4.39 7.45
N LYS A 307 2.25 3.32 7.34
CA LYS A 307 3.19 2.87 8.35
C LYS A 307 4.56 2.63 7.72
N LEU A 308 5.57 3.39 8.11
CA LEU A 308 6.94 3.14 7.65
C LEU A 308 7.50 1.86 8.29
N TRP A 309 8.39 1.20 7.57
CA TRP A 309 9.16 0.05 8.06
C TRP A 309 9.89 0.31 9.38
N GLU A 310 10.41 1.52 9.54
CA GLU A 310 11.19 1.95 10.69
C GLU A 310 10.34 2.48 11.85
N ASP A 311 9.03 2.69 11.66
CA ASP A 311 8.17 3.17 12.74
C ASP A 311 8.10 2.12 13.86
N GLU A 312 8.49 2.51 15.05
CA GLU A 312 8.25 1.74 16.26
C GLU A 312 6.77 1.74 16.64
N LYS A 313 6.36 0.79 17.51
CA LYS A 313 4.97 0.69 17.99
C LYS A 313 4.49 1.93 18.74
#